data_eae6d6832d6857dc285f0d457ecaa443
#
_entry.id   eae6d6832d6857dc285f0d457ecaa443
#
_cell.length_a   1.000
_cell.length_b   1.000
_cell.length_c   1.000
_cell.angle_alpha   90.00
_cell.angle_beta   90.00
_cell.angle_gamma   90.00
#
_symmetry.space_group_name_H-M   'P 1'
#
loop_
_entity.id
_entity.type
_entity.pdbx_description
1 polymer ?
#
loop_
_entity_poly.entity_id
_entity_poly.type
_entity_poly.pdbx_seq_one_letter_code
_entity_poly.pdbx_strand_id
1 'polypeptide(L)'
;TGQNYAIESFVLNHKVFSLTISRKIKFKESFVDKKILYLSDIQKFKLKKIIQANKKIVEVLKLKNGLVHAEFKIDNKGEIFLIEIACRGGGSGITSDIIPNMTTFNPSKFLIDLSMKLNACYLDYI
;
A
#
# COMPACT_ATOMS: atom_id res chain seq x y z
N THR A 1 13.35 3.02 17.95
CA THR A 1 11.95 3.38 18.22
C THR A 1 11.35 4.10 17.01
N GLY A 2 10.07 3.87 16.70
CA GLY A 2 9.40 4.46 15.56
C GLY A 2 8.03 3.82 15.35
N GLN A 3 7.24 4.35 14.41
CA GLN A 3 5.91 3.88 14.09
C GLN A 3 5.90 3.15 12.75
N ASN A 4 5.28 1.99 12.70
CA ASN A 4 5.14 1.20 11.48
C ASN A 4 3.85 1.56 10.73
N TYR A 5 3.97 1.60 9.40
CA TYR A 5 2.89 1.89 8.46
C TYR A 5 2.90 0.86 7.33
N ALA A 6 1.75 0.58 6.78
CA ALA A 6 1.64 -0.13 5.52
C ALA A 6 0.89 0.73 4.51
N ILE A 7 1.23 0.60 3.23
CA ILE A 7 0.55 1.25 2.11
C ILE A 7 0.17 0.20 1.08
N GLU A 8 -1.07 0.26 0.65
CA GLU A 8 -1.58 -0.53 -0.48
C GLU A 8 -1.68 0.37 -1.70
N SER A 9 -1.25 -0.14 -2.83
CA SER A 9 -1.29 0.59 -4.10
C SER A 9 -1.52 -0.37 -5.26
N PHE A 10 -1.98 0.18 -6.38
CA PHE A 10 -1.87 -0.51 -7.66
C PHE A 10 -0.98 0.29 -8.61
N VAL A 11 -0.40 -0.41 -9.56
CA VAL A 11 0.44 0.14 -10.62
C VAL A 11 -0.19 -0.18 -11.96
N LEU A 12 -0.35 0.82 -12.79
CA LEU A 12 -0.85 0.67 -14.15
C LEU A 12 0.02 1.50 -15.09
N ASN A 13 0.64 0.84 -16.08
CA ASN A 13 1.54 1.46 -17.05
C ASN A 13 2.62 2.33 -16.37
N HIS A 14 3.30 1.75 -15.36
CA HIS A 14 4.33 2.39 -14.52
C HIS A 14 3.83 3.54 -13.64
N LYS A 15 2.55 3.87 -13.64
CA LYS A 15 1.97 4.88 -12.73
C LYS A 15 1.46 4.23 -11.45
N VAL A 16 1.85 4.80 -10.31
CA VAL A 16 1.51 4.31 -8.97
C VAL A 16 0.31 5.06 -8.43
N PHE A 17 -0.71 4.33 -8.01
CA PHE A 17 -1.94 4.85 -7.41
C PHE A 17 -2.08 4.27 -6.00
N SER A 18 -1.98 5.14 -5.01
CA SER A 18 -2.13 4.76 -3.60
C SER A 18 -3.60 4.58 -3.26
N LEU A 19 -3.93 3.46 -2.62
CA LEU A 19 -5.29 3.10 -2.23
C LEU A 19 -5.56 3.41 -0.76
N THR A 20 -4.82 2.75 0.14
CA THR A 20 -4.99 2.91 1.58
C THR A 20 -3.64 2.95 2.27
N ILE A 21 -3.61 3.66 3.41
CA ILE A 21 -2.46 3.63 4.33
C ILE A 21 -2.97 3.28 5.71
N SER A 22 -2.26 2.38 6.38
CA SER A 22 -2.58 1.96 7.72
C SER A 22 -1.39 2.14 8.67
N ARG A 23 -1.70 2.35 9.95
CA ARG A 23 -0.74 2.32 11.04
C ARG A 23 -0.80 0.97 11.73
N LYS A 24 0.35 0.32 11.86
CA LYS A 24 0.48 -1.00 12.49
C LYS A 24 0.92 -0.83 13.94
N ILE A 25 0.17 -1.42 14.86
CA ILE A 25 0.50 -1.48 16.29
C ILE A 25 0.86 -2.91 16.61
N LYS A 26 2.09 -3.15 17.05
CA LYS A 26 2.57 -4.49 17.40
C LYS A 26 2.34 -4.80 18.87
N PHE A 27 2.29 -6.10 19.20
CA PHE A 27 2.46 -6.51 20.59
C PHE A 27 3.86 -6.14 21.08
N LYS A 28 3.99 -5.90 22.37
CA LYS A 28 5.28 -5.59 23.00
C LYS A 28 6.25 -6.75 22.75
N GLU A 29 7.46 -6.42 22.32
CA GLU A 29 8.53 -7.41 22.06
C GLU A 29 8.16 -8.50 21.03
N SER A 30 7.27 -8.20 20.09
CA SER A 30 6.78 -9.14 19.07
C SER A 30 6.81 -8.51 17.67
N PHE A 31 6.95 -9.37 16.68
CA PHE A 31 6.76 -8.98 15.26
C PHE A 31 5.29 -9.05 14.82
N VAL A 32 4.42 -9.62 15.64
CA VAL A 32 2.99 -9.79 15.35
C VAL A 32 2.25 -8.47 15.54
N ASP A 33 1.40 -8.14 14.58
CA ASP A 33 0.52 -6.97 14.66
C ASP A 33 -0.64 -7.25 15.64
N LYS A 34 -0.76 -6.41 16.66
CA LYS A 34 -1.90 -6.39 17.58
C LYS A 34 -3.12 -5.74 16.96
N LYS A 35 -2.90 -4.68 16.17
CA LYS A 35 -3.95 -3.85 15.59
C LYS A 35 -3.44 -3.14 14.35
N ILE A 36 -4.29 -3.08 13.35
CA ILE A 36 -4.06 -2.27 12.14
C ILE A 36 -5.14 -1.20 12.10
N LEU A 37 -4.72 0.05 12.04
CA LEU A 37 -5.60 1.22 12.03
C LEU A 37 -5.52 1.90 10.66
N TYR A 38 -6.65 2.00 9.99
CA TYR A 38 -6.77 2.67 8.70
C TYR A 38 -7.13 4.15 8.90
N LEU A 39 -6.36 5.03 8.28
CA LEU A 39 -6.64 6.40 7.82
C LEU A 39 -6.68 7.57 8.81
N SER A 40 -7.35 7.52 9.93
CA SER A 40 -7.88 8.78 10.48
C SER A 40 -6.88 9.69 11.20
N ASP A 41 -5.74 9.18 11.65
CA ASP A 41 -4.84 9.92 12.54
C ASP A 41 -3.39 10.09 12.02
N ILE A 42 -3.17 9.75 10.76
CA ILE A 42 -1.84 9.91 10.17
C ILE A 42 -1.61 11.38 9.81
N GLN A 43 -0.62 12.01 10.43
CA GLN A 43 -0.24 13.38 10.14
C GLN A 43 0.08 13.57 8.65
N LYS A 44 -0.43 14.63 8.04
CA LYS A 44 -0.30 14.90 6.57
C LYS A 44 1.13 14.77 6.04
N PHE A 45 2.13 15.22 6.81
CA PHE A 45 3.52 15.12 6.37
C PHE A 45 4.05 13.68 6.33
N LYS A 46 3.62 12.81 7.27
CA LYS A 46 3.96 11.39 7.27
C LYS A 46 3.30 10.67 6.11
N LEU A 47 2.03 10.98 5.85
CA LEU A 47 1.28 10.49 4.71
C LEU A 47 2.02 10.79 3.40
N LYS A 48 2.41 12.04 3.19
CA LYS A 48 3.17 12.47 2.01
C LYS A 48 4.51 11.73 1.87
N LYS A 49 5.26 11.58 2.97
CA LYS A 49 6.52 10.82 2.96
C LYS A 49 6.33 9.36 2.55
N ILE A 50 5.31 8.68 3.10
CA ILE A 50 5.03 7.28 2.78
C ILE A 50 4.67 7.12 1.30
N ILE A 51 3.77 7.97 0.78
CA ILE A 51 3.36 7.94 -0.63
C ILE A 51 4.57 8.17 -1.55
N GLN A 52 5.40 9.16 -1.25
CA GLN A 52 6.60 9.46 -2.06
C GLN A 52 7.62 8.33 -2.02
N ALA A 53 7.87 7.75 -0.85
CA ALA A 53 8.79 6.62 -0.71
C ALA A 53 8.29 5.39 -1.47
N ASN A 54 7.01 5.06 -1.35
CA ASN A 54 6.39 3.95 -2.08
C ASN A 54 6.51 4.14 -3.60
N LYS A 55 6.17 5.33 -4.10
CA LYS A 55 6.29 5.66 -5.52
C LYS A 55 7.73 5.48 -6.02
N LYS A 56 8.71 6.05 -5.31
CA LYS A 56 10.13 5.95 -5.66
C LYS A 56 10.62 4.50 -5.72
N ILE A 57 10.22 3.66 -4.77
CA ILE A 57 10.63 2.25 -4.73
C ILE A 57 10.02 1.48 -5.90
N VAL A 58 8.73 1.68 -6.17
CA VAL A 58 8.05 1.04 -7.31
C VAL A 58 8.68 1.44 -8.65
N GLU A 59 9.08 2.71 -8.79
CA GLU A 59 9.81 3.20 -9.97
C GLU A 59 11.17 2.50 -10.11
N VAL A 60 11.93 2.35 -9.03
CA VAL A 60 13.22 1.62 -9.01
C VAL A 60 13.04 0.15 -9.39
N LEU A 61 11.98 -0.48 -8.92
CA LEU A 61 11.63 -1.87 -9.26
C LEU A 61 11.13 -2.03 -10.72
N LYS A 62 10.87 -0.92 -11.42
CA LYS A 62 10.35 -0.90 -12.80
C LYS A 62 9.06 -1.71 -12.96
N LEU A 63 8.24 -1.80 -11.92
CA LEU A 63 6.97 -2.50 -12.00
C LEU A 63 6.07 -1.80 -13.00
N LYS A 64 5.57 -2.56 -13.99
CA LYS A 64 4.69 -2.01 -15.02
C LYS A 64 3.23 -2.01 -14.59
N ASN A 65 2.76 -3.16 -14.12
CA ASN A 65 1.36 -3.35 -13.69
C ASN A 65 1.32 -4.31 -12.50
N GLY A 66 0.37 -4.15 -11.61
CA GLY A 66 0.12 -5.06 -10.50
C GLY A 66 -0.28 -4.38 -9.22
N LEU A 67 -0.46 -5.16 -8.17
CA LEU A 67 -0.68 -4.67 -6.81
C LEU A 67 0.65 -4.57 -6.07
N VAL A 68 0.72 -3.64 -5.12
CA VAL A 68 1.88 -3.45 -4.25
C VAL A 68 1.41 -3.28 -2.82
N HIS A 69 1.98 -4.08 -1.94
CA HIS A 69 1.95 -3.92 -0.50
C HIS A 69 3.35 -3.51 -0.03
N ALA A 70 3.47 -2.40 0.65
CA ALA A 70 4.75 -1.96 1.20
C ALA A 70 4.62 -1.55 2.67
N GLU A 71 5.63 -1.90 3.47
CA GLU A 71 5.71 -1.54 4.88
C GLU A 71 6.87 -0.60 5.14
N PHE A 72 6.60 0.46 5.88
CA PHE A 72 7.56 1.48 6.26
C PHE A 72 7.59 1.70 7.76
N LYS A 73 8.76 2.11 8.26
CA LYS A 73 8.91 2.64 9.61
C LYS A 73 9.29 4.10 9.53
N ILE A 74 8.60 4.94 10.28
CA ILE A 74 9.03 6.33 10.50
C ILE A 74 9.52 6.42 11.94
N ASP A 75 10.77 6.81 12.10
CA ASP A 75 11.40 6.95 13.41
C ASP A 75 11.00 8.27 14.12
N ASN A 76 11.50 8.48 15.31
CA ASN A 76 11.21 9.68 16.11
C ASN A 76 11.85 10.97 15.55
N LYS A 77 12.84 10.85 14.63
CA LYS A 77 13.45 11.96 13.90
C LYS A 77 12.68 12.27 12.62
N GLY A 78 11.68 11.45 12.27
CA GLY A 78 10.90 11.59 11.05
C GLY A 78 11.55 10.96 9.82
N GLU A 79 12.62 10.17 9.99
CA GLU A 79 13.24 9.43 8.90
C GLU A 79 12.40 8.19 8.54
N ILE A 80 12.32 7.90 7.23
CA ILE A 80 11.52 6.79 6.71
C ILE A 80 12.43 5.65 6.25
N PHE A 81 12.09 4.45 6.68
CA PHE A 81 12.81 3.23 6.36
C PHE A 81 11.84 2.22 5.74
N LEU A 82 12.24 1.61 4.62
CA LEU A 82 11.53 0.47 4.06
C LEU A 82 11.76 -0.75 4.96
N ILE A 83 10.67 -1.44 5.33
CA ILE A 83 10.71 -2.72 6.05
C ILE A 83 10.56 -3.86 5.05
N GLU A 84 9.50 -3.78 4.23
CA GLU A 84 9.15 -4.81 3.27
C GLU A 84 8.42 -4.18 2.07
N ILE A 85 8.59 -4.77 0.89
CA ILE A 85 7.75 -4.52 -0.26
C ILE A 85 7.45 -5.84 -0.97
N ALA A 86 6.20 -6.02 -1.35
CA ALA A 86 5.74 -7.17 -2.12
C ALA A 86 4.93 -6.70 -3.32
N CYS A 87 5.25 -7.25 -4.50
CA CYS A 87 4.51 -6.99 -5.75
C CYS A 87 3.23 -7.87 -5.79
N ARG A 88 2.40 -7.75 -4.79
CA ARG A 88 1.10 -8.40 -4.59
C ARG A 88 0.26 -7.54 -3.68
N GLY A 89 -1.02 -7.85 -3.55
CA GLY A 89 -1.86 -7.23 -2.52
C GLY A 89 -1.53 -7.71 -1.11
N GLY A 90 -1.92 -6.94 -0.13
CA GLY A 90 -1.81 -7.28 1.29
C GLY A 90 -2.63 -8.52 1.64
N GLY A 91 -2.13 -9.31 2.59
CA GLY A 91 -2.81 -10.47 3.15
C GLY A 91 -3.89 -10.11 4.17
N SER A 92 -4.33 -11.12 4.95
CA SER A 92 -5.27 -10.93 6.10
C SER A 92 -6.55 -10.16 5.74
N GLY A 93 -7.13 -10.42 4.57
CA GLY A 93 -8.35 -9.75 4.11
C GLY A 93 -8.14 -8.31 3.61
N ILE A 94 -6.91 -7.80 3.58
CA ILE A 94 -6.66 -6.40 3.14
C ILE A 94 -7.11 -6.23 1.69
N THR A 95 -6.68 -7.12 0.81
CA THR A 95 -6.97 -7.02 -0.63
C THR A 95 -8.41 -7.40 -0.96
N SER A 96 -8.96 -8.45 -0.32
CA SER A 96 -10.29 -8.98 -0.60
C SER A 96 -11.44 -8.19 0.04
N ASP A 97 -11.19 -7.62 1.21
CA ASP A 97 -12.26 -7.05 2.04
C ASP A 97 -12.01 -5.56 2.36
N ILE A 98 -10.84 -5.21 2.88
CA ILE A 98 -10.57 -3.86 3.36
C ILE A 98 -10.56 -2.85 2.20
N ILE A 99 -9.78 -3.12 1.17
CA ILE A 99 -9.64 -2.20 0.02
C ILE A 99 -10.99 -1.97 -0.67
N PRO A 100 -11.78 -3.00 -1.05
CA PRO A 100 -13.07 -2.77 -1.72
C PRO A 100 -14.09 -2.03 -0.83
N ASN A 101 -14.02 -2.22 0.49
CA ASN A 101 -14.94 -1.54 1.41
C ASN A 101 -14.51 -0.09 1.76
N MET A 102 -13.25 0.25 1.57
CA MET A 102 -12.72 1.59 1.88
C MET A 102 -12.55 2.48 0.65
N THR A 103 -12.55 1.88 -0.53
CA THR A 103 -12.32 2.57 -1.80
C THR A 103 -13.31 2.05 -2.84
N THR A 104 -13.39 2.71 -3.98
CA THR A 104 -14.14 2.20 -5.15
C THR A 104 -13.34 1.16 -5.95
N PHE A 105 -12.08 0.93 -5.60
CA PHE A 105 -11.19 0.02 -6.32
C PHE A 105 -11.50 -1.44 -6.07
N ASN A 106 -11.61 -2.22 -7.15
CA ASN A 106 -11.79 -3.67 -7.09
C ASN A 106 -10.50 -4.39 -7.50
N PRO A 107 -9.70 -4.89 -6.53
CA PRO A 107 -8.42 -5.55 -6.82
C PRO A 107 -8.56 -6.82 -7.64
N SER A 108 -9.62 -7.59 -7.44
CA SER A 108 -9.84 -8.85 -8.18
C SER A 108 -10.14 -8.57 -9.64
N LYS A 109 -11.05 -7.62 -9.92
CA LYS A 109 -11.33 -7.18 -11.28
C LYS A 109 -10.06 -6.69 -11.97
N PHE A 110 -9.28 -5.83 -11.31
CA PHE A 110 -8.03 -5.30 -11.83
C PHE A 110 -7.04 -6.40 -12.23
N LEU A 111 -6.83 -7.42 -11.38
CA LEU A 111 -5.93 -8.52 -11.67
C LEU A 111 -6.43 -9.42 -12.79
N ILE A 112 -7.74 -9.66 -12.88
CA ILE A 112 -8.35 -10.42 -13.98
C ILE A 112 -8.14 -9.68 -15.30
N ASP A 113 -8.46 -8.40 -15.36
CA ASP A 113 -8.32 -7.59 -16.57
C ASP A 113 -6.87 -7.56 -17.05
N LEU A 114 -5.90 -7.42 -16.14
CA LEU A 114 -4.48 -7.51 -16.45
C LEU A 114 -4.09 -8.88 -17.02
N SER A 115 -4.59 -9.95 -16.41
CA SER A 115 -4.28 -11.32 -16.81
C SER A 115 -4.87 -11.67 -18.19
N MET A 116 -6.04 -11.14 -18.48
CA MET A 116 -6.71 -11.28 -19.77
C MET A 116 -6.18 -10.32 -20.84
N LYS A 117 -5.19 -9.47 -20.51
CA LYS A 117 -4.64 -8.43 -21.40
C LYS A 117 -5.70 -7.47 -21.94
N LEU A 118 -6.74 -7.21 -21.17
CA LEU A 118 -7.74 -6.21 -21.53
C LEU A 118 -7.12 -4.81 -21.44
N ASN A 119 -7.56 -3.92 -22.32
CA ASN A 119 -7.12 -2.53 -22.29
C ASN A 119 -7.65 -1.85 -21.02
N ALA A 120 -6.83 -1.84 -19.98
CA ALA A 120 -7.18 -1.28 -18.69
C ALA A 120 -6.94 0.24 -18.70
N CYS A 121 -7.99 1.01 -18.42
CA CYS A 121 -7.89 2.44 -18.14
C CYS A 121 -7.97 2.66 -16.63
N TYR A 122 -7.26 3.68 -16.12
CA TYR A 122 -7.33 4.04 -14.69
C TYR A 122 -8.77 4.28 -14.21
N LEU A 123 -9.59 4.94 -15.05
CA LEU A 123 -10.99 5.26 -14.71
C LEU A 123 -11.89 4.03 -14.56
N ASP A 124 -11.47 2.86 -15.06
CA ASP A 124 -12.23 1.62 -14.91
C ASP A 124 -12.18 1.04 -13.47
N TYR A 125 -11.32 1.60 -12.61
CA TYR A 125 -10.99 1.03 -11.30
C TYR A 125 -11.22 1.97 -10.11
N ILE A 126 -11.66 3.22 -10.35
CA ILE A 126 -11.93 4.23 -9.31
C ILE A 126 -13.38 4.70 -9.32
#